data_0dfe5a4407ae7b34d91ab4b478483fc9
#
_entry.id   0dfe5a4407ae7b34d91ab4b478483fc9
#
_cell.length_a   1.000
_cell.length_b   1.000
_cell.length_c   1.000
_cell.angle_alpha   90.00
_cell.angle_beta   90.00
_cell.angle_gamma   90.00
#
_symmetry.space_group_name_H-M   'P 1'
#
loop_
_entity.id
_entity.type
_entity.pdbx_description
1 polymer ?
#
loop_
_entity_poly.entity_id
_entity_poly.type
_entity_poly.pdbx_seq_one_letter_code
_entity_poly.pdbx_strand_id
1 'polypeptide(L)'
;MKKIIIGFILVLAIFLQTLQAQNTITLNNRIYRIDTLVQKHKIGPGAYHTYYDLPTYPLKVHIVEIDLTNPHIQIETCLANDKALTIERPSSMARRKDYPGHDVVAATNGGFYFYTDPVDIGIPRSAQFINEECMVAQPYGRASFILGKNKKPFVDRFSFNGLIKTGTNSHKLNMINTVNQEVYTEENANIMILYTDKFGGKTPTDNTGIEILIKPKEGTTFTYRSNQDYPAVVEKILPSGGNSVIPTGKAVLFGRGNSRDFLTNINEGDEITISLEFELRTTPNLLKEIKESIGGSDHKILNNGQLGEGDYGAYYGSHPRTGMGISKDSSTVYLIEVDGRQPGFSMGVSLYEFAEIFKSAGAWNAVNLDGGGSSIMIVNKEIVSKFSESTERAVGNGVLIVSQAPVDNVISHIEFEPKKLEIPMYSELCPKIYGYNQYGLLINKDVKGFQLSCSPELGQIINDSIFVASNIKQTGVLTATFNNLSVAKMVTIVDANINIRLDSVLIDHRTQYPIEVLSQNNKTIMNIPPAALSWNIRDPEICSINENGILKGLKNGSTMVIG
;
A
#
# COMPACT_ATOMS: atom_id res chain seq x y z
N MET A 1 43.25 36.28 1.00
CA MET A 1 42.96 35.26 -0.03
C MET A 1 43.26 33.84 0.42
N LYS A 2 44.44 33.47 0.96
CA LYS A 2 44.72 32.08 1.41
C LYS A 2 43.78 31.51 2.49
N LYS A 3 43.26 32.29 3.45
CA LYS A 3 42.36 31.84 4.51
C LYS A 3 40.95 31.55 4.00
N ILE A 4 40.49 32.22 2.94
CA ILE A 4 39.16 32.00 2.33
C ILE A 4 39.16 30.72 1.48
N ILE A 5 40.25 30.41 0.81
CA ILE A 5 40.40 29.18 -0.02
C ILE A 5 40.42 27.92 0.87
N ILE A 6 41.08 27.98 2.05
CA ILE A 6 41.13 26.87 3.01
C ILE A 6 39.71 26.60 3.61
N GLY A 7 38.95 27.67 3.91
CA GLY A 7 37.58 27.54 4.39
C GLY A 7 36.64 26.89 3.34
N PHE A 8 36.78 27.24 2.08
CA PHE A 8 36.00 26.67 0.98
C PHE A 8 36.32 25.18 0.70
N ILE A 9 37.61 24.82 0.79
CA ILE A 9 38.06 23.42 0.63
C ILE A 9 37.61 22.58 1.82
N LEU A 10 37.62 23.11 3.05
CA LEU A 10 37.13 22.37 4.23
C LEU A 10 35.61 22.17 4.19
N VAL A 11 34.85 23.17 3.77
CA VAL A 11 33.37 23.04 3.59
C VAL A 11 33.05 22.09 2.46
N LEU A 12 33.79 22.11 1.35
CA LEU A 12 33.61 21.18 0.25
C LEU A 12 33.99 19.73 0.64
N ALA A 13 35.04 19.55 1.46
CA ALA A 13 35.45 18.26 2.00
C ALA A 13 34.43 17.68 3.00
N ILE A 14 33.83 18.53 3.83
CA ILE A 14 32.74 18.13 4.73
C ILE A 14 31.47 17.78 3.93
N PHE A 15 31.16 18.54 2.88
CA PHE A 15 30.03 18.22 1.97
C PHE A 15 30.28 16.92 1.17
N LEU A 16 31.51 16.64 0.76
CA LEU A 16 31.88 15.38 0.08
C LEU A 16 31.91 14.17 1.02
N GLN A 17 32.20 14.36 2.32
CA GLN A 17 32.10 13.28 3.31
C GLN A 17 30.65 12.98 3.74
N THR A 18 29.73 13.94 3.64
CA THR A 18 28.31 13.69 3.88
C THR A 18 27.59 12.99 2.69
N LEU A 19 28.24 12.95 1.52
CA LEU A 19 27.70 12.27 0.32
C LEU A 19 28.00 10.77 0.24
N GLN A 20 28.71 10.19 1.21
CA GLN A 20 28.98 8.74 1.29
C GLN A 20 28.54 8.09 2.59
N ALA A 21 27.53 8.57 3.28
CA ALA A 21 26.83 7.72 4.21
C ALA A 21 26.17 6.63 3.38
N GLN A 22 26.78 5.46 3.27
CA GLN A 22 26.16 4.28 2.68
C GLN A 22 24.84 4.08 3.42
N ASN A 23 23.73 4.25 2.72
CA ASN A 23 22.43 3.90 3.26
C ASN A 23 22.48 2.41 3.61
N THR A 24 22.42 2.08 4.90
CA THR A 24 22.47 0.72 5.40
C THR A 24 21.31 0.47 6.34
N ILE A 25 20.90 -0.78 6.45
CA ILE A 25 19.93 -1.26 7.43
C ILE A 25 20.52 -2.45 8.18
N THR A 26 20.22 -2.56 9.46
CA THR A 26 20.58 -3.73 10.25
C THR A 26 19.36 -4.64 10.38
N LEU A 27 19.50 -5.89 9.94
CA LEU A 27 18.50 -6.94 10.07
C LEU A 27 19.17 -8.17 10.70
N ASN A 28 18.61 -8.69 11.79
CA ASN A 28 19.17 -9.83 12.54
C ASN A 28 20.67 -9.66 12.88
N ASN A 29 21.04 -8.47 13.38
CA ASN A 29 22.43 -8.09 13.70
C ASN A 29 23.41 -8.10 12.50
N ARG A 30 22.92 -8.13 11.27
CA ARG A 30 23.72 -8.00 10.05
C ARG A 30 23.43 -6.69 9.36
N ILE A 31 24.47 -6.03 8.88
CA ILE A 31 24.36 -4.76 8.16
C ILE A 31 24.25 -5.06 6.66
N TYR A 32 23.22 -4.53 6.03
CA TYR A 32 22.98 -4.63 4.60
C TYR A 32 23.00 -3.25 3.96
N ARG A 33 23.59 -3.17 2.78
CA ARG A 33 23.52 -1.97 1.96
C ARG A 33 22.13 -1.82 1.37
N ILE A 34 21.57 -0.62 1.43
CA ILE A 34 20.35 -0.24 0.75
C ILE A 34 20.68 0.31 -0.64
N ASP A 35 20.01 -0.18 -1.67
CA ASP A 35 19.92 0.45 -2.98
C ASP A 35 18.53 1.07 -3.14
N THR A 36 18.45 2.41 -3.03
CA THR A 36 17.19 3.13 -3.12
C THR A 36 16.78 3.27 -4.58
N LEU A 37 15.68 2.63 -4.96
CA LEU A 37 15.12 2.64 -6.32
C LEU A 37 14.18 3.82 -6.55
N VAL A 38 13.42 4.20 -5.50
CA VAL A 38 12.58 5.42 -5.46
C VAL A 38 12.84 6.12 -4.13
N GLN A 39 13.41 7.32 -4.20
CA GLN A 39 13.77 8.09 -3.00
C GLN A 39 12.68 9.09 -2.64
N LYS A 40 11.99 8.85 -1.54
CA LYS A 40 11.01 9.74 -0.88
C LYS A 40 10.22 10.61 -1.85
N HIS A 41 9.59 9.93 -2.82
CA HIS A 41 8.82 10.58 -3.88
C HIS A 41 7.45 11.01 -3.34
N LYS A 42 7.07 12.27 -3.58
CA LYS A 42 5.78 12.82 -3.15
C LYS A 42 4.65 12.20 -3.98
N ILE A 43 3.67 11.59 -3.31
CA ILE A 43 2.52 10.92 -3.95
C ILE A 43 1.19 11.62 -3.65
N GLY A 44 1.21 12.58 -2.74
CA GLY A 44 0.04 13.37 -2.35
C GLY A 44 0.40 14.40 -1.28
N PRO A 45 -0.56 15.21 -0.80
CA PRO A 45 -0.33 16.17 0.27
C PRO A 45 0.10 15.44 1.54
N GLY A 46 1.34 15.67 1.99
CA GLY A 46 1.89 15.00 3.19
C GLY A 46 2.13 13.50 3.04
N ALA A 47 2.08 12.94 1.82
CA ALA A 47 2.32 11.52 1.58
C ALA A 47 3.52 11.32 0.66
N TYR A 48 4.42 10.40 1.04
CA TYR A 48 5.66 10.13 0.33
C TYR A 48 5.89 8.62 0.22
N HIS A 49 6.36 8.18 -0.94
CA HIS A 49 6.71 6.79 -1.22
C HIS A 49 8.22 6.63 -1.36
N THR A 50 8.76 5.63 -0.68
CA THR A 50 10.13 5.14 -0.82
C THR A 50 10.10 3.68 -1.23
N TYR A 51 10.95 3.31 -2.18
CA TYR A 51 11.15 1.93 -2.59
C TYR A 51 12.64 1.63 -2.67
N TYR A 52 13.06 0.57 -1.99
CA TYR A 52 14.45 0.13 -2.01
C TYR A 52 14.59 -1.39 -2.05
N ASP A 53 15.75 -1.86 -2.47
CA ASP A 53 16.18 -3.25 -2.35
C ASP A 53 17.46 -3.40 -1.53
N LEU A 54 17.70 -4.64 -1.09
CA LEU A 54 18.95 -5.05 -0.48
C LEU A 54 19.64 -6.03 -1.44
N PRO A 55 20.64 -5.57 -2.24
CA PRO A 55 21.21 -6.39 -3.32
C PRO A 55 21.87 -7.69 -2.87
N THR A 56 22.43 -7.70 -1.63
CA THR A 56 23.12 -8.86 -1.03
C THR A 56 22.19 -9.76 -0.23
N TYR A 57 20.98 -9.33 0.04
CA TYR A 57 19.90 -10.08 0.69
C TYR A 57 18.61 -9.79 -0.08
N PRO A 58 18.18 -10.66 -1.03
CA PRO A 58 17.10 -10.34 -1.95
C PRO A 58 15.84 -9.93 -1.19
N LEU A 59 15.63 -8.63 -1.06
CA LEU A 59 14.53 -8.03 -0.30
C LEU A 59 14.08 -6.74 -0.97
N LYS A 60 12.78 -6.61 -1.18
CA LYS A 60 12.11 -5.42 -1.72
C LYS A 60 11.19 -4.84 -0.67
N VAL A 61 11.32 -3.54 -0.42
CA VAL A 61 10.58 -2.84 0.63
C VAL A 61 9.94 -1.57 0.07
N HIS A 62 8.65 -1.46 0.24
CA HIS A 62 7.86 -0.26 -0.04
C HIS A 62 7.46 0.42 1.27
N ILE A 63 7.72 1.71 1.38
CA ILE A 63 7.37 2.54 2.55
C ILE A 63 6.54 3.72 2.05
N VAL A 64 5.36 3.90 2.61
CA VAL A 64 4.58 5.13 2.49
C VAL A 64 4.62 5.86 3.83
N GLU A 65 5.21 7.05 3.84
CA GLU A 65 5.24 7.96 4.99
C GLU A 65 4.07 8.94 4.87
N ILE A 66 3.28 9.08 5.93
CA ILE A 66 2.09 9.93 5.98
C ILE A 66 2.26 10.96 7.11
N ASP A 67 2.36 12.22 6.75
CA ASP A 67 2.41 13.36 7.68
C ASP A 67 1.00 13.78 8.08
N LEU A 68 0.56 13.37 9.27
CA LEU A 68 -0.78 13.66 9.80
C LEU A 68 -1.00 15.14 10.14
N THR A 69 0.07 15.96 10.17
CA THR A 69 -0.04 17.42 10.38
C THR A 69 -0.58 18.12 9.13
N ASN A 70 -0.47 17.47 7.95
CA ASN A 70 -1.06 18.00 6.73
C ASN A 70 -2.60 17.93 6.79
N PRO A 71 -3.31 19.05 6.61
CA PRO A 71 -4.78 19.07 6.73
C PRO A 71 -5.50 18.27 5.64
N HIS A 72 -4.87 18.09 4.48
CA HIS A 72 -5.46 17.46 3.31
C HIS A 72 -5.24 15.95 3.22
N ILE A 73 -4.51 15.33 4.16
CA ILE A 73 -4.30 13.88 4.16
C ILE A 73 -5.14 13.19 5.23
N GLN A 74 -5.69 12.04 4.89
CA GLN A 74 -6.44 11.16 5.75
C GLN A 74 -5.95 9.73 5.61
N ILE A 75 -6.05 8.98 6.72
CA ILE A 75 -5.96 7.52 6.71
C ILE A 75 -7.37 7.01 6.90
N GLU A 76 -7.81 6.15 6.02
CA GLU A 76 -9.11 5.51 6.08
C GLU A 76 -8.94 3.99 6.03
N THR A 77 -9.84 3.28 6.66
CA THR A 77 -9.98 1.84 6.52
C THR A 77 -11.22 1.53 5.70
N CYS A 78 -11.28 0.38 5.06
CA CYS A 78 -12.46 -0.04 4.33
C CYS A 78 -12.73 -1.53 4.49
N LEU A 79 -14.00 -1.91 4.40
CA LEU A 79 -14.42 -3.30 4.22
C LEU A 79 -14.58 -3.61 2.73
N ALA A 80 -14.41 -4.87 2.38
CA ALA A 80 -14.78 -5.40 1.09
C ALA A 80 -16.25 -5.07 0.78
N ASN A 81 -16.53 -4.44 -0.37
CA ASN A 81 -17.88 -4.05 -0.78
C ASN A 81 -18.72 -3.36 0.32
N ASP A 82 -18.06 -2.71 1.29
CA ASP A 82 -18.65 -2.03 2.46
C ASP A 82 -19.49 -2.97 3.38
N LYS A 83 -19.15 -4.27 3.40
CA LYS A 83 -19.78 -5.32 4.21
C LYS A 83 -18.73 -6.16 4.93
N ALA A 84 -19.09 -6.66 6.11
CA ALA A 84 -18.18 -7.51 6.89
C ALA A 84 -18.01 -8.90 6.27
N LEU A 85 -19.10 -9.50 5.77
CA LEU A 85 -19.13 -10.85 5.23
C LEU A 85 -18.92 -10.84 3.69
N THR A 86 -17.72 -10.48 3.25
CA THR A 86 -17.34 -10.55 1.82
C THR A 86 -15.85 -10.29 1.64
N ILE A 87 -15.34 -10.56 0.45
CA ILE A 87 -13.96 -10.28 0.04
C ILE A 87 -13.92 -9.45 -1.24
N GLU A 88 -12.92 -8.58 -1.37
CA GLU A 88 -12.68 -7.71 -2.53
C GLU A 88 -11.17 -7.54 -2.72
N ARG A 89 -10.70 -7.34 -3.95
CA ARG A 89 -9.28 -7.02 -4.21
C ARG A 89 -8.94 -5.63 -3.69
N PRO A 90 -7.80 -5.42 -2.99
CA PRO A 90 -7.38 -4.10 -2.54
C PRO A 90 -7.34 -3.04 -3.64
N SER A 91 -6.92 -3.42 -4.86
CA SER A 91 -6.94 -2.51 -6.02
C SER A 91 -8.36 -2.09 -6.42
N SER A 92 -9.36 -2.97 -6.23
CA SER A 92 -10.77 -2.65 -6.47
C SER A 92 -11.33 -1.76 -5.36
N MET A 93 -10.98 -2.04 -4.09
CA MET A 93 -11.33 -1.15 -2.96
C MET A 93 -10.79 0.26 -3.17
N ALA A 94 -9.49 0.39 -3.51
CA ALA A 94 -8.86 1.67 -3.78
C ALA A 94 -9.55 2.44 -4.90
N ARG A 95 -9.88 1.75 -6.02
CA ARG A 95 -10.57 2.38 -7.17
C ARG A 95 -12.01 2.79 -6.83
N ARG A 96 -12.73 1.95 -6.08
CA ARG A 96 -14.12 2.22 -5.66
C ARG A 96 -14.23 3.42 -4.73
N LYS A 97 -13.20 3.66 -3.92
CA LYS A 97 -13.13 4.76 -2.96
C LYS A 97 -12.45 6.03 -3.53
N ASP A 98 -12.02 6.00 -4.78
CA ASP A 98 -11.34 7.12 -5.45
C ASP A 98 -12.35 7.92 -6.30
N TYR A 99 -12.53 9.19 -5.97
CA TYR A 99 -13.39 10.12 -6.69
C TYR A 99 -12.90 11.57 -6.51
N PRO A 100 -13.32 12.53 -7.34
CA PRO A 100 -12.85 13.92 -7.27
C PRO A 100 -12.97 14.53 -5.87
N GLY A 101 -11.86 15.02 -5.32
CA GLY A 101 -11.75 15.56 -3.96
C GLY A 101 -11.61 14.49 -2.87
N HIS A 102 -11.51 13.24 -3.26
CA HIS A 102 -11.23 12.08 -2.39
C HIS A 102 -10.30 11.14 -3.15
N ASP A 103 -9.05 11.57 -3.33
CA ASP A 103 -8.08 10.88 -4.16
C ASP A 103 -7.31 9.84 -3.34
N VAL A 104 -7.42 8.57 -3.71
CA VAL A 104 -6.64 7.50 -3.09
C VAL A 104 -5.22 7.51 -3.64
N VAL A 105 -4.28 8.05 -2.87
CA VAL A 105 -2.87 8.20 -3.27
C VAL A 105 -2.02 6.96 -2.95
N ALA A 106 -2.40 6.17 -1.94
CA ALA A 106 -1.84 4.86 -1.67
C ALA A 106 -2.87 3.94 -1.01
N ALA A 107 -2.69 2.63 -1.14
CA ALA A 107 -3.51 1.63 -0.48
C ALA A 107 -2.73 0.31 -0.24
N THR A 108 -3.21 -0.47 0.73
CA THR A 108 -2.74 -1.85 0.98
C THR A 108 -3.90 -2.75 1.39
N ASN A 109 -3.64 -4.05 1.44
CA ASN A 109 -4.48 -4.96 2.19
C ASN A 109 -4.57 -4.53 3.66
N GLY A 110 -5.60 -4.96 4.34
CA GLY A 110 -5.80 -4.65 5.75
C GLY A 110 -5.33 -5.75 6.71
N GLY A 111 -6.09 -5.91 7.78
CA GLY A 111 -5.82 -6.86 8.85
C GLY A 111 -6.29 -8.28 8.54
N PHE A 112 -6.06 -9.16 9.51
CA PHE A 112 -6.49 -10.54 9.42
C PHE A 112 -8.01 -10.67 9.34
N TYR A 113 -8.49 -11.61 8.55
CA TYR A 113 -9.89 -11.93 8.36
C TYR A 113 -10.11 -13.45 8.32
N PHE A 114 -11.34 -13.91 8.42
CA PHE A 114 -11.69 -15.31 8.23
C PHE A 114 -11.75 -15.64 6.74
N TYR A 115 -11.14 -16.75 6.31
CA TYR A 115 -11.02 -17.06 4.88
C TYR A 115 -11.26 -18.53 4.51
N THR A 116 -11.49 -19.41 5.51
CA THR A 116 -11.60 -20.85 5.29
C THR A 116 -13.03 -21.35 5.15
N ASP A 117 -14.00 -20.65 5.72
CA ASP A 117 -15.41 -21.06 5.74
C ASP A 117 -16.27 -20.02 5.01
N PRO A 118 -17.15 -20.44 4.07
CA PRO A 118 -18.08 -19.53 3.40
C PRO A 118 -19.00 -18.75 4.34
N VAL A 119 -19.23 -19.26 5.56
CA VAL A 119 -20.14 -18.64 6.55
C VAL A 119 -19.54 -17.37 7.17
N ASP A 120 -18.22 -17.23 7.13
CA ASP A 120 -17.51 -16.10 7.77
C ASP A 120 -16.46 -15.43 6.90
N ILE A 121 -16.34 -15.85 5.65
CA ILE A 121 -15.32 -15.35 4.72
C ILE A 121 -15.35 -13.81 4.61
N GLY A 122 -14.22 -13.21 4.90
CA GLY A 122 -14.03 -11.76 4.82
C GLY A 122 -14.19 -11.04 6.16
N ILE A 123 -14.84 -11.63 7.16
CA ILE A 123 -15.06 -10.97 8.47
C ILE A 123 -13.72 -10.65 9.13
N PRO A 124 -13.45 -9.39 9.49
CA PRO A 124 -12.25 -9.00 10.21
C PRO A 124 -12.11 -9.71 11.57
N ARG A 125 -10.89 -10.14 11.90
CA ARG A 125 -10.58 -10.81 13.17
C ARG A 125 -10.29 -9.85 14.34
N SER A 126 -10.67 -8.58 14.22
CA SER A 126 -10.52 -7.54 15.24
C SER A 126 -11.58 -6.48 15.09
N ALA A 127 -11.74 -5.64 16.11
CA ALA A 127 -12.60 -4.49 16.01
C ALA A 127 -12.16 -3.57 14.87
N GLN A 128 -13.09 -3.24 13.98
CA GLN A 128 -12.87 -2.32 12.88
C GLN A 128 -13.85 -1.16 12.92
N PHE A 129 -13.30 0.05 12.92
CA PHE A 129 -14.02 1.30 12.80
C PHE A 129 -13.72 1.93 11.44
N ILE A 130 -14.74 2.48 10.81
CA ILE A 130 -14.67 3.21 9.56
C ILE A 130 -15.46 4.50 9.72
N ASN A 131 -14.80 5.64 9.60
CA ASN A 131 -15.41 6.96 9.74
C ASN A 131 -16.30 7.07 11.00
N GLU A 132 -15.74 6.73 12.15
CA GLU A 132 -16.35 6.72 13.47
C GLU A 132 -17.37 5.56 13.71
N GLU A 133 -17.81 4.83 12.69
CA GLU A 133 -18.77 3.74 12.82
C GLU A 133 -18.09 2.39 13.12
N CYS A 134 -18.55 1.69 14.15
CA CYS A 134 -18.13 0.33 14.48
C CYS A 134 -18.71 -0.66 13.48
N MET A 135 -17.89 -1.18 12.61
CA MET A 135 -18.28 -2.18 11.61
C MET A 135 -18.26 -3.60 12.17
N VAL A 136 -17.24 -3.91 12.97
CA VAL A 136 -17.06 -5.22 13.61
C VAL A 136 -16.52 -5.00 15.01
N ALA A 137 -17.01 -5.75 15.99
CA ALA A 137 -16.42 -5.84 17.31
C ALA A 137 -16.38 -7.28 17.81
N GLN A 138 -15.29 -7.63 18.48
CA GLN A 138 -15.03 -8.95 19.05
C GLN A 138 -14.40 -8.81 20.44
N PRO A 139 -14.61 -9.77 21.35
CA PRO A 139 -14.10 -9.69 22.71
C PRO A 139 -12.56 -9.84 22.79
N TYR A 140 -11.96 -10.47 21.78
CA TYR A 140 -10.50 -10.73 21.75
C TYR A 140 -9.79 -9.62 20.99
N GLY A 141 -9.18 -8.70 21.74
CA GLY A 141 -8.42 -7.60 21.17
C GLY A 141 -7.05 -8.03 20.63
N ARG A 142 -6.88 -8.05 19.32
CA ARG A 142 -5.59 -8.08 18.66
C ARG A 142 -4.94 -6.70 18.70
N ALA A 143 -3.61 -6.62 18.61
CA ALA A 143 -2.96 -5.34 18.40
C ALA A 143 -3.50 -4.71 17.10
N SER A 144 -3.87 -3.44 17.17
CA SER A 144 -4.55 -2.72 16.09
C SER A 144 -3.88 -1.38 15.88
N PHE A 145 -3.86 -0.92 14.64
CA PHE A 145 -3.70 0.51 14.37
C PHE A 145 -5.04 1.19 14.60
N ILE A 146 -5.01 2.32 15.30
CA ILE A 146 -6.20 3.05 15.75
C ILE A 146 -5.94 4.53 15.49
N LEU A 147 -6.89 5.22 14.87
CA LEU A 147 -6.87 6.65 14.66
C LEU A 147 -8.03 7.30 15.42
N GLY A 148 -7.72 8.20 16.32
CA GLY A 148 -8.72 9.02 16.99
C GLY A 148 -9.31 10.09 16.07
N LYS A 149 -10.48 10.61 16.41
CA LYS A 149 -11.14 11.71 15.67
C LYS A 149 -10.28 12.96 15.57
N ASN A 150 -9.41 13.19 16.54
CA ASN A 150 -8.42 14.27 16.55
C ASN A 150 -7.17 14.00 15.71
N LYS A 151 -7.19 12.99 14.83
CA LYS A 151 -6.06 12.48 14.04
C LYS A 151 -4.89 11.94 14.86
N LYS A 152 -5.04 11.69 16.15
CA LYS A 152 -3.98 11.07 16.95
C LYS A 152 -3.94 9.56 16.72
N PRO A 153 -2.82 9.00 16.23
CA PRO A 153 -2.69 7.57 15.99
C PRO A 153 -2.22 6.83 17.25
N PHE A 154 -2.65 5.57 17.38
CA PHE A 154 -2.24 4.63 18.42
C PHE A 154 -1.95 3.26 17.81
N VAL A 155 -1.09 2.49 18.46
CA VAL A 155 -0.97 1.04 18.25
C VAL A 155 -1.24 0.41 19.61
N ASP A 156 -2.42 -0.22 19.77
CA ASP A 156 -2.85 -0.82 21.03
C ASP A 156 -3.87 -1.94 20.77
N ARG A 157 -4.37 -2.55 21.84
CA ARG A 157 -5.48 -3.51 21.82
C ARG A 157 -6.73 -2.84 22.34
N PHE A 158 -7.89 -3.24 21.78
CA PHE A 158 -9.18 -2.86 22.33
C PHE A 158 -9.64 -3.81 23.44
N SER A 159 -10.36 -3.23 24.40
CA SER A 159 -11.32 -3.92 25.25
C SER A 159 -12.71 -3.48 24.80
N PHE A 160 -13.59 -4.42 24.46
CA PHE A 160 -14.97 -4.14 24.09
C PHE A 160 -15.93 -4.61 25.20
N ASN A 161 -16.73 -3.69 25.73
CA ASN A 161 -17.78 -3.92 26.72
C ASN A 161 -19.12 -3.45 26.14
N GLY A 162 -19.85 -4.36 25.48
CA GLY A 162 -21.19 -4.08 25.00
C GLY A 162 -22.24 -4.49 26.02
N LEU A 163 -23.34 -3.73 26.13
CA LEU A 163 -24.50 -4.05 26.97
C LEU A 163 -25.79 -3.82 26.20
N ILE A 164 -26.76 -4.72 26.42
CA ILE A 164 -28.19 -4.49 26.09
C ILE A 164 -28.92 -4.24 27.40
N LYS A 165 -29.57 -3.05 27.52
CA LYS A 165 -30.28 -2.63 28.70
C LYS A 165 -31.79 -2.57 28.41
N THR A 166 -32.61 -3.05 29.33
CA THR A 166 -34.09 -2.95 29.29
C THR A 166 -34.61 -2.70 30.70
N GLY A 167 -35.25 -1.57 30.95
CA GLY A 167 -35.64 -1.13 32.30
C GLY A 167 -34.45 -1.11 33.25
N THR A 168 -34.50 -1.91 34.32
CA THR A 168 -33.42 -2.07 35.31
C THR A 168 -32.46 -3.24 34.98
N ASN A 169 -32.77 -4.05 33.98
CA ASN A 169 -32.00 -5.23 33.61
C ASN A 169 -30.97 -4.90 32.53
N SER A 170 -29.84 -5.59 32.58
CA SER A 170 -28.85 -5.49 31.53
C SER A 170 -28.23 -6.85 31.24
N HIS A 171 -27.80 -7.05 30.02
CA HIS A 171 -27.10 -8.26 29.55
C HIS A 171 -25.91 -7.90 28.65
N LYS A 172 -24.86 -8.72 28.70
CA LYS A 172 -23.64 -8.48 27.92
C LYS A 172 -23.92 -8.65 26.43
N LEU A 173 -23.54 -7.67 25.62
CA LEU A 173 -23.39 -7.78 24.18
C LEU A 173 -21.95 -8.21 23.87
N ASN A 174 -21.76 -9.40 23.35
CA ASN A 174 -20.44 -9.98 23.17
C ASN A 174 -19.76 -9.51 21.87
N MET A 175 -20.54 -9.36 20.79
CA MET A 175 -19.96 -9.17 19.45
C MET A 175 -20.88 -8.29 18.58
N ILE A 176 -20.27 -7.69 17.55
CA ILE A 176 -20.98 -6.97 16.49
C ILE A 176 -20.48 -7.49 15.14
N ASN A 177 -21.39 -7.87 14.23
CA ASN A 177 -21.15 -8.27 12.85
C ASN A 177 -20.04 -9.34 12.69
N THR A 178 -20.08 -10.38 13.50
CA THR A 178 -19.15 -11.50 13.43
C THR A 178 -19.87 -12.81 13.72
N VAL A 179 -19.18 -13.92 13.57
CA VAL A 179 -19.68 -15.26 13.89
C VAL A 179 -18.88 -15.84 15.05
N ASN A 180 -19.54 -16.62 15.89
CA ASN A 180 -18.86 -17.38 16.92
C ASN A 180 -18.35 -18.70 16.34
N GLN A 181 -17.08 -18.75 15.99
CA GLN A 181 -16.42 -19.97 15.48
C GLN A 181 -15.80 -20.83 16.55
N GLU A 182 -15.65 -20.36 17.78
CA GLU A 182 -15.01 -21.15 18.80
C GLU A 182 -15.90 -22.30 19.26
N VAL A 183 -15.31 -23.47 19.26
CA VAL A 183 -15.88 -24.73 19.72
C VAL A 183 -16.58 -24.54 21.07
N TYR A 184 -17.79 -25.02 21.16
CA TYR A 184 -18.71 -25.04 22.29
C TYR A 184 -18.04 -25.34 23.63
N THR A 185 -17.50 -24.32 24.30
CA THR A 185 -17.25 -24.35 25.73
C THR A 185 -18.49 -23.82 26.44
N GLU A 186 -18.70 -24.14 27.70
CA GLU A 186 -19.84 -23.61 28.48
C GLU A 186 -19.86 -22.07 28.48
N GLU A 187 -18.70 -21.41 28.42
CA GLU A 187 -18.54 -19.96 28.35
C GLU A 187 -19.00 -19.40 27.00
N ASN A 188 -18.78 -20.13 25.91
CA ASN A 188 -19.19 -19.77 24.54
C ASN A 188 -20.65 -20.18 24.21
N ALA A 189 -21.30 -20.92 25.09
CA ALA A 189 -22.73 -21.22 24.94
C ALA A 189 -23.62 -19.99 25.19
N ASN A 190 -23.13 -19.00 25.96
CA ASN A 190 -23.85 -17.80 26.37
C ASN A 190 -23.39 -16.59 25.53
N ILE A 191 -24.01 -16.38 24.38
CA ILE A 191 -23.55 -15.34 23.45
C ILE A 191 -24.69 -14.44 23.00
N MET A 192 -24.41 -13.12 22.96
CA MET A 192 -25.24 -12.09 22.35
C MET A 192 -24.48 -11.43 21.21
N ILE A 193 -25.06 -11.42 20.01
CA ILE A 193 -24.46 -10.79 18.81
C ILE A 193 -25.45 -9.79 18.23
N LEU A 194 -24.95 -8.60 17.88
CA LEU A 194 -25.67 -7.59 17.14
C LEU A 194 -25.26 -7.69 15.65
N TYR A 195 -26.21 -7.98 14.79
CA TYR A 195 -26.06 -7.96 13.34
C TYR A 195 -26.69 -6.70 12.77
N THR A 196 -25.90 -5.88 12.10
CA THR A 196 -26.34 -4.65 11.43
C THR A 196 -26.40 -4.85 9.93
N ASP A 197 -26.95 -3.89 9.19
CA ASP A 197 -26.94 -3.91 7.74
C ASP A 197 -25.52 -3.86 7.12
N LYS A 198 -24.48 -3.64 7.93
CA LYS A 198 -23.06 -3.72 7.51
C LYS A 198 -22.51 -5.14 7.53
N PHE A 199 -23.18 -6.08 8.15
CA PHE A 199 -22.74 -7.49 8.17
C PHE A 199 -22.83 -8.12 6.79
N GLY A 200 -24.01 -8.15 6.22
CA GLY A 200 -24.35 -8.81 4.96
C GLY A 200 -25.86 -8.71 4.71
N GLY A 201 -26.44 -9.65 4.01
CA GLY A 201 -27.88 -9.62 3.74
C GLY A 201 -28.72 -10.33 4.80
N LYS A 202 -28.12 -11.31 5.50
CA LYS A 202 -28.79 -12.18 6.48
C LYS A 202 -27.86 -12.53 7.63
N THR A 203 -28.45 -12.89 8.77
CA THR A 203 -27.72 -13.44 9.91
C THR A 203 -27.20 -14.84 9.62
N PRO A 204 -25.99 -15.23 10.07
CA PRO A 204 -25.45 -16.59 9.91
C PRO A 204 -25.82 -17.46 11.13
N THR A 205 -27.06 -17.46 11.55
CA THR A 205 -27.55 -18.08 12.78
C THR A 205 -28.45 -19.26 12.48
N ASP A 206 -28.74 -20.04 13.51
CA ASP A 206 -29.56 -21.26 13.44
C ASP A 206 -30.67 -21.27 14.52
N ASN A 207 -31.31 -22.41 14.71
CA ASN A 207 -32.38 -22.60 15.67
C ASN A 207 -31.92 -22.77 17.14
N THR A 208 -30.63 -22.68 17.45
CA THR A 208 -30.10 -22.84 18.81
C THR A 208 -30.33 -21.59 19.67
N GLY A 209 -30.61 -20.46 19.03
CA GLY A 209 -30.86 -19.18 19.68
C GLY A 209 -32.24 -18.59 19.37
N ILE A 210 -32.41 -17.33 19.76
CA ILE A 210 -33.53 -16.47 19.41
C ILE A 210 -33.03 -15.21 18.72
N GLU A 211 -33.79 -14.72 17.76
CA GLU A 211 -33.51 -13.46 17.05
C GLU A 211 -34.63 -12.45 17.29
N ILE A 212 -34.28 -11.22 17.56
CA ILE A 212 -35.21 -10.09 17.59
C ILE A 212 -34.77 -9.00 16.62
N LEU A 213 -35.70 -8.51 15.82
CA LEU A 213 -35.49 -7.37 14.93
C LEU A 213 -35.71 -6.09 15.73
N ILE A 214 -34.76 -5.20 15.68
CA ILE A 214 -34.78 -3.90 16.35
C ILE A 214 -34.65 -2.76 15.37
N LYS A 215 -35.26 -1.66 15.65
CA LYS A 215 -35.16 -0.40 14.91
C LYS A 215 -34.71 0.75 15.82
N PRO A 216 -34.10 1.81 15.29
CA PRO A 216 -33.81 3.00 16.07
C PRO A 216 -35.09 3.57 16.68
N LYS A 217 -34.99 4.12 17.89
CA LYS A 217 -36.07 4.92 18.46
C LYS A 217 -36.32 6.14 17.56
N GLU A 218 -37.55 6.59 17.48
CA GLU A 218 -37.93 7.74 16.65
C GLU A 218 -37.04 8.96 16.92
N GLY A 219 -36.56 9.59 15.83
CA GLY A 219 -35.60 10.70 15.90
C GLY A 219 -34.14 10.28 16.07
N THR A 220 -33.82 8.98 16.08
CA THR A 220 -32.45 8.46 16.17
C THR A 220 -32.05 7.60 14.96
N THR A 221 -30.76 7.26 14.83
CA THR A 221 -30.23 6.38 13.80
C THR A 221 -29.24 5.39 14.38
N PHE A 222 -29.04 4.26 13.72
CA PHE A 222 -28.01 3.28 14.07
C PHE A 222 -26.68 3.60 13.34
N THR A 223 -25.98 4.63 13.83
CA THR A 223 -24.57 4.84 13.48
C THR A 223 -23.74 4.51 14.73
N TYR A 224 -23.33 3.26 14.86
CA TYR A 224 -22.71 2.72 16.07
C TYR A 224 -21.30 3.26 16.30
N ARG A 225 -21.16 4.31 17.13
CA ARG A 225 -19.88 4.90 17.53
C ARG A 225 -19.39 4.35 18.87
N SER A 226 -18.10 4.50 19.12
CA SER A 226 -17.53 4.15 20.43
C SER A 226 -18.10 5.01 21.57
N ASN A 227 -18.27 4.40 22.74
CA ASN A 227 -18.64 5.06 23.99
C ASN A 227 -19.97 5.85 23.93
N GLN A 228 -20.97 5.25 23.28
CA GLN A 228 -22.31 5.82 23.13
C GLN A 228 -23.42 4.80 23.39
N ASP A 229 -24.58 5.32 23.77
CA ASP A 229 -25.81 4.59 23.96
C ASP A 229 -26.77 4.80 22.78
N TYR A 230 -27.41 3.71 22.31
CA TYR A 230 -28.33 3.69 21.17
C TYR A 230 -29.69 3.19 21.60
N PRO A 231 -30.67 4.10 21.79
CA PRO A 231 -32.03 3.71 22.09
C PRO A 231 -32.68 3.05 20.87
N ALA A 232 -33.31 1.91 21.11
CA ALA A 232 -33.95 1.10 20.11
C ALA A 232 -35.34 0.62 20.58
N VAL A 233 -36.16 0.22 19.62
CA VAL A 233 -37.45 -0.41 19.86
C VAL A 233 -37.45 -1.79 19.25
N VAL A 234 -37.92 -2.78 19.97
CA VAL A 234 -38.11 -4.14 19.46
C VAL A 234 -39.28 -4.11 18.47
N GLU A 235 -38.98 -4.32 17.22
CA GLU A 235 -39.99 -4.29 16.16
C GLU A 235 -40.68 -5.64 16.00
N LYS A 236 -39.92 -6.74 16.12
CA LYS A 236 -40.45 -8.08 15.92
C LYS A 236 -39.60 -9.15 16.58
N ILE A 237 -40.24 -10.15 17.18
CA ILE A 237 -39.61 -11.41 17.55
C ILE A 237 -39.62 -12.29 16.29
N LEU A 238 -38.42 -12.68 15.81
CA LEU A 238 -38.29 -13.41 14.56
C LEU A 238 -38.57 -14.92 14.76
N PRO A 239 -39.07 -15.63 13.73
CA PRO A 239 -39.34 -17.05 13.84
C PRO A 239 -38.09 -17.83 14.22
N SER A 240 -38.26 -18.93 14.96
CA SER A 240 -37.17 -19.86 15.25
C SER A 240 -36.61 -20.45 13.95
N GLY A 241 -35.29 -20.52 13.83
CA GLY A 241 -34.60 -21.07 12.65
C GLY A 241 -33.39 -20.28 12.22
N GLY A 242 -33.28 -19.04 12.67
CA GLY A 242 -32.16 -18.15 12.31
C GLY A 242 -32.18 -17.73 10.82
N ASN A 243 -31.03 -17.30 10.31
CA ASN A 243 -30.84 -16.89 8.91
C ASN A 243 -31.81 -15.77 8.46
N SER A 244 -32.11 -14.85 9.38
CA SER A 244 -33.07 -13.77 9.17
C SER A 244 -32.49 -12.66 8.31
N VAL A 245 -33.33 -12.02 7.49
CA VAL A 245 -32.94 -10.83 6.71
C VAL A 245 -32.67 -9.67 7.65
N ILE A 246 -31.59 -8.94 7.39
CA ILE A 246 -31.21 -7.71 8.10
C ILE A 246 -31.62 -6.51 7.22
N PRO A 247 -32.73 -5.81 7.53
CA PRO A 247 -33.17 -4.66 6.73
C PRO A 247 -32.23 -3.47 6.90
N THR A 248 -32.08 -2.67 5.86
CA THR A 248 -31.30 -1.42 5.90
C THR A 248 -31.76 -0.49 7.03
N GLY A 249 -30.82 0.04 7.80
CA GLY A 249 -31.08 0.95 8.93
C GLY A 249 -31.66 0.27 10.17
N LYS A 250 -31.79 -1.07 10.17
CA LYS A 250 -32.22 -1.88 11.31
C LYS A 250 -31.10 -2.84 11.73
N ALA A 251 -31.33 -3.57 12.82
CA ALA A 251 -30.41 -4.58 13.29
C ALA A 251 -31.15 -5.80 13.86
N VAL A 252 -30.46 -6.92 13.92
CA VAL A 252 -30.94 -8.15 14.55
C VAL A 252 -30.06 -8.48 15.74
N LEU A 253 -30.65 -8.64 16.91
CA LEU A 253 -29.99 -9.22 18.08
C LEU A 253 -30.22 -10.71 18.08
N PHE A 254 -29.15 -11.50 18.14
CA PHE A 254 -29.15 -12.93 18.31
C PHE A 254 -28.66 -13.29 19.70
N GLY A 255 -29.40 -14.11 20.43
CA GLY A 255 -29.00 -14.61 21.74
C GLY A 255 -29.08 -16.12 21.83
N ARG A 256 -28.05 -16.75 22.42
CA ARG A 256 -28.00 -18.18 22.74
C ARG A 256 -27.62 -18.37 24.21
N GLY A 257 -28.03 -19.50 24.82
CA GLY A 257 -27.83 -19.78 26.24
C GLY A 257 -28.49 -18.70 27.12
N ASN A 258 -27.84 -18.18 28.12
CA ASN A 258 -28.36 -17.12 29.00
C ASN A 258 -28.78 -15.86 28.23
N SER A 259 -28.20 -15.58 27.10
CA SER A 259 -28.58 -14.48 26.23
C SER A 259 -29.93 -14.73 25.56
N ARG A 260 -30.23 -16.00 25.21
CA ARG A 260 -31.57 -16.41 24.76
C ARG A 260 -32.60 -16.18 25.84
N ASP A 261 -32.32 -16.61 27.09
CA ASP A 261 -33.25 -16.44 28.23
C ASP A 261 -33.54 -14.94 28.48
N PHE A 262 -32.52 -14.10 28.37
CA PHE A 262 -32.67 -12.65 28.48
C PHE A 262 -33.60 -12.10 27.36
N LEU A 263 -33.36 -12.47 26.09
CA LEU A 263 -34.17 -11.99 24.96
C LEU A 263 -35.61 -12.53 24.99
N THR A 264 -35.85 -13.72 25.55
CA THR A 264 -37.19 -14.34 25.66
C THR A 264 -38.13 -13.51 26.59
N ASN A 265 -37.56 -12.71 27.51
CA ASN A 265 -38.32 -11.84 28.39
C ASN A 265 -38.60 -10.44 27.81
N ILE A 266 -38.25 -10.21 26.54
CA ILE A 266 -38.48 -8.94 25.82
C ILE A 266 -39.65 -9.13 24.86
N ASN A 267 -40.54 -8.15 24.75
CA ASN A 267 -41.71 -8.19 23.90
C ASN A 267 -41.59 -7.19 22.72
N GLU A 268 -42.40 -7.43 21.70
CA GLU A 268 -42.55 -6.46 20.59
C GLU A 268 -43.07 -5.14 21.14
N GLY A 269 -42.46 -4.02 20.77
CA GLY A 269 -42.74 -2.68 21.26
C GLY A 269 -41.91 -2.23 22.46
N ASP A 270 -41.18 -3.14 23.13
CA ASP A 270 -40.31 -2.77 24.24
C ASP A 270 -39.16 -1.86 23.81
N GLU A 271 -38.84 -0.88 24.64
CA GLU A 271 -37.66 -0.04 24.49
C GLU A 271 -36.44 -0.71 25.10
N ILE A 272 -35.35 -0.74 24.35
CA ILE A 272 -34.05 -1.22 24.80
C ILE A 272 -32.97 -0.19 24.49
N THR A 273 -31.82 -0.29 25.15
CA THR A 273 -30.66 0.55 24.86
C THR A 273 -29.45 -0.35 24.59
N ILE A 274 -28.80 -0.14 23.44
CA ILE A 274 -27.51 -0.75 23.09
C ILE A 274 -26.42 0.20 23.56
N SER A 275 -25.60 -0.23 24.52
CA SER A 275 -24.48 0.55 25.06
C SER A 275 -23.17 -0.02 24.55
N LEU A 276 -22.34 0.80 23.92
CA LEU A 276 -21.05 0.39 23.38
C LEU A 276 -19.93 1.11 24.12
N GLU A 277 -19.01 0.35 24.73
CA GLU A 277 -17.85 0.90 25.41
C GLU A 277 -16.60 0.25 24.84
N PHE A 278 -15.64 1.09 24.42
CA PHE A 278 -14.34 0.69 23.91
C PHE A 278 -13.25 1.43 24.67
N GLU A 279 -12.25 0.68 25.12
CA GLU A 279 -11.08 1.22 25.79
C GLU A 279 -9.79 0.70 25.17
N LEU A 280 -8.73 1.51 25.22
CA LEU A 280 -7.38 1.06 24.93
C LEU A 280 -6.83 0.28 26.13
N ARG A 281 -6.28 -0.89 25.89
CA ARG A 281 -5.85 -1.81 26.94
C ARG A 281 -4.66 -1.30 27.74
N THR A 282 -3.67 -0.70 27.07
CA THR A 282 -2.44 -0.19 27.73
C THR A 282 -2.56 1.25 28.18
N THR A 283 -3.50 2.00 27.61
CA THR A 283 -3.71 3.43 27.89
C THR A 283 -5.19 3.77 27.99
N PRO A 284 -5.91 3.21 28.97
CA PRO A 284 -7.33 3.51 29.18
C PRO A 284 -7.53 5.03 29.35
N ASN A 285 -8.64 5.55 28.91
CA ASN A 285 -9.03 6.98 28.93
C ASN A 285 -8.29 7.93 27.97
N LEU A 286 -7.27 7.47 27.21
CA LEU A 286 -6.58 8.35 26.24
C LEU A 286 -7.39 8.56 24.94
N LEU A 287 -8.27 7.62 24.59
CA LEU A 287 -9.05 7.67 23.36
C LEU A 287 -10.52 7.51 23.68
N LYS A 288 -11.31 8.58 23.48
CA LYS A 288 -12.77 8.56 23.70
C LYS A 288 -13.54 8.34 22.39
N GLU A 289 -13.05 8.84 21.29
CA GLU A 289 -13.68 8.77 19.97
C GLU A 289 -12.73 8.15 18.96
N ILE A 290 -13.10 6.98 18.46
CA ILE A 290 -12.37 6.23 17.44
C ILE A 290 -12.89 6.67 16.07
N LYS A 291 -12.00 7.09 15.18
CA LYS A 291 -12.36 7.38 13.79
C LYS A 291 -12.15 6.17 12.89
N GLU A 292 -10.94 5.62 12.92
CA GLU A 292 -10.55 4.46 12.12
C GLU A 292 -9.85 3.42 12.99
N SER A 293 -10.04 2.15 12.69
CA SER A 293 -9.18 1.11 13.25
C SER A 293 -9.08 -0.10 12.33
N ILE A 294 -7.95 -0.77 12.41
CA ILE A 294 -7.69 -2.02 11.70
C ILE A 294 -6.82 -2.93 12.56
N GLY A 295 -7.27 -4.17 12.73
CA GLY A 295 -6.58 -5.13 13.57
C GLY A 295 -5.47 -5.87 12.85
N GLY A 296 -4.37 -6.10 13.55
CA GLY A 296 -3.22 -6.84 13.06
C GLY A 296 -2.97 -8.15 13.80
N SER A 297 -1.70 -8.44 14.06
CA SER A 297 -1.24 -9.60 14.82
C SER A 297 -1.61 -9.51 16.31
N ASP A 298 -1.43 -10.62 17.04
CA ASP A 298 -1.78 -10.66 18.46
C ASP A 298 -0.95 -9.69 19.32
N HIS A 299 0.24 -9.32 18.87
CA HIS A 299 1.15 -8.43 19.58
C HIS A 299 1.64 -7.27 18.72
N LYS A 300 2.05 -6.17 19.36
CA LYS A 300 2.85 -5.13 18.72
C LYS A 300 4.19 -5.72 18.30
N ILE A 301 4.62 -5.48 17.07
CA ILE A 301 5.95 -5.92 16.60
C ILE A 301 7.05 -4.94 17.00
N LEU A 302 6.69 -3.66 17.20
CA LEU A 302 7.55 -2.63 17.76
C LEU A 302 6.77 -1.91 18.87
N ASN A 303 7.35 -1.82 20.07
CA ASN A 303 6.73 -1.21 21.25
C ASN A 303 7.72 -0.23 21.90
N ASN A 304 7.39 1.06 21.89
CA ASN A 304 8.23 2.14 22.44
C ASN A 304 9.69 2.09 21.94
N GLY A 305 9.87 1.88 20.63
CA GLY A 305 11.17 1.82 19.96
C GLY A 305 11.98 0.54 20.24
N GLN A 306 11.40 -0.41 20.98
CA GLN A 306 11.99 -1.72 21.22
C GLN A 306 11.25 -2.79 20.40
N LEU A 307 11.95 -3.85 20.02
CA LEU A 307 11.32 -5.01 19.40
C LEU A 307 10.22 -5.54 20.33
N GLY A 308 9.06 -5.86 19.78
CA GLY A 308 7.88 -6.21 20.57
C GLY A 308 8.11 -7.45 21.42
N GLU A 309 7.42 -7.51 22.56
CA GLU A 309 7.40 -8.68 23.43
C GLU A 309 6.38 -9.68 22.87
N GLY A 310 6.76 -10.94 22.79
CA GLY A 310 5.86 -12.03 22.44
C GLY A 310 6.57 -13.22 21.83
N ASP A 311 6.01 -14.38 22.01
CA ASP A 311 6.38 -15.56 21.25
C ASP A 311 5.82 -15.40 19.83
N TYR A 312 6.67 -15.02 18.90
CA TYR A 312 6.28 -14.89 17.51
C TYR A 312 6.10 -16.26 16.81
N GLY A 313 6.29 -17.37 17.51
CA GLY A 313 5.95 -18.75 17.18
C GLY A 313 5.96 -19.08 15.69
N ALA A 314 4.78 -19.39 15.13
CA ALA A 314 4.60 -19.71 13.71
C ALA A 314 4.97 -18.57 12.73
N TYR A 315 5.28 -17.37 13.20
CA TYR A 315 5.61 -16.20 12.40
C TYR A 315 7.12 -15.96 12.19
N TYR A 316 7.99 -16.88 12.63
CA TYR A 316 9.43 -16.77 12.43
C TYR A 316 9.88 -16.86 10.96
N GLY A 317 9.07 -17.46 10.10
CA GLY A 317 9.40 -17.63 8.68
C GLY A 317 9.47 -16.31 7.93
N SER A 318 10.32 -16.27 6.89
CA SER A 318 10.38 -15.16 5.94
C SER A 318 9.17 -15.20 5.02
N HIS A 319 8.33 -14.17 5.12
CA HIS A 319 7.08 -14.03 4.35
C HIS A 319 6.94 -12.60 3.82
N PRO A 320 6.12 -12.38 2.76
CA PRO A 320 5.61 -11.04 2.48
C PRO A 320 4.91 -10.48 3.71
N ARG A 321 5.10 -9.20 3.98
CA ARG A 321 4.53 -8.54 5.16
C ARG A 321 3.90 -7.21 4.79
N THR A 322 2.82 -6.88 5.47
CA THR A 322 2.20 -5.56 5.47
C THR A 322 2.02 -5.10 6.90
N GLY A 323 2.21 -3.82 7.18
CA GLY A 323 2.04 -3.31 8.55
C GLY A 323 1.96 -1.80 8.61
N MET A 324 1.58 -1.32 9.79
CA MET A 324 1.48 0.10 10.10
C MET A 324 2.29 0.44 11.35
N GLY A 325 2.97 1.58 11.31
CA GLY A 325 3.74 2.11 12.43
C GLY A 325 3.49 3.59 12.63
N ILE A 326 3.82 4.09 13.81
CA ILE A 326 3.68 5.50 14.20
C ILE A 326 5.00 6.04 14.75
N SER A 327 5.33 7.29 14.43
CA SER A 327 6.47 8.00 15.00
C SER A 327 6.31 8.26 16.50
N LYS A 328 7.40 8.59 17.19
CA LYS A 328 7.39 8.87 18.63
C LYS A 328 6.51 10.04 19.02
N ASP A 329 6.50 11.08 18.20
CA ASP A 329 5.68 12.29 18.38
C ASP A 329 4.24 12.13 17.86
N SER A 330 3.90 10.98 17.27
CA SER A 330 2.62 10.68 16.67
C SER A 330 2.24 11.57 15.46
N SER A 331 3.20 12.27 14.85
CA SER A 331 2.97 13.12 13.70
C SER A 331 2.99 12.36 12.37
N THR A 332 3.73 11.24 12.32
CA THR A 332 3.93 10.46 11.10
C THR A 332 3.43 9.03 11.27
N VAL A 333 2.73 8.54 10.26
CA VAL A 333 2.38 7.12 10.12
C VAL A 333 3.18 6.52 8.99
N TYR A 334 3.66 5.31 9.20
CA TYR A 334 4.38 4.49 8.22
C TYR A 334 3.49 3.32 7.81
N LEU A 335 3.23 3.20 6.51
CA LEU A 335 2.60 2.03 5.92
C LEU A 335 3.70 1.31 5.13
N ILE A 336 4.05 0.09 5.56
CA ILE A 336 5.17 -0.67 4.99
C ILE A 336 4.67 -1.99 4.45
N GLU A 337 5.12 -2.30 3.23
CA GLU A 337 4.96 -3.58 2.58
C GLU A 337 6.33 -4.13 2.19
N VAL A 338 6.50 -5.44 2.37
CA VAL A 338 7.69 -6.18 1.98
C VAL A 338 7.28 -7.34 1.09
N ASP A 339 7.75 -7.34 -0.14
CA ASP A 339 7.60 -8.47 -1.06
C ASP A 339 8.27 -9.74 -0.50
N GLY A 340 7.77 -10.92 -0.87
CA GLY A 340 8.38 -12.14 -0.39
C GLY A 340 7.95 -13.41 -1.14
N ARG A 341 8.52 -14.56 -0.72
CA ARG A 341 8.30 -15.89 -1.32
C ARG A 341 8.69 -15.97 -2.81
N GLN A 342 9.63 -15.12 -3.23
CA GLN A 342 10.09 -15.03 -4.62
C GLN A 342 11.61 -15.11 -4.65
N PRO A 343 12.20 -16.34 -4.75
CA PRO A 343 13.65 -16.54 -4.79
C PRO A 343 14.31 -15.67 -5.88
N GLY A 344 15.41 -15.02 -5.51
CA GLY A 344 16.15 -14.13 -6.42
C GLY A 344 15.55 -12.72 -6.60
N PHE A 345 14.29 -12.49 -6.17
CA PHE A 345 13.65 -11.17 -6.22
C PHE A 345 13.44 -10.59 -4.81
N SER A 346 12.66 -11.28 -3.98
CA SER A 346 12.46 -10.93 -2.58
C SER A 346 12.06 -12.17 -1.77
N MET A 347 12.81 -12.46 -0.71
CA MET A 347 12.55 -13.63 0.14
C MET A 347 11.44 -13.38 1.15
N GLY A 348 11.21 -12.11 1.48
CA GLY A 348 10.38 -11.69 2.61
C GLY A 348 11.16 -11.63 3.91
N VAL A 349 10.47 -11.34 5.00
CA VAL A 349 11.07 -11.11 6.32
C VAL A 349 10.31 -11.82 7.43
N SER A 350 11.03 -12.15 8.50
CA SER A 350 10.45 -12.52 9.79
C SER A 350 9.79 -11.30 10.44
N LEU A 351 9.01 -11.50 11.51
CA LEU A 351 8.43 -10.37 12.25
C LEU A 351 9.49 -9.52 12.97
N TYR A 352 10.62 -10.11 13.36
CA TYR A 352 11.75 -9.38 13.93
C TYR A 352 12.37 -8.42 12.92
N GLU A 353 12.72 -8.93 11.74
CA GLU A 353 13.27 -8.11 10.66
C GLU A 353 12.27 -7.03 10.21
N PHE A 354 10.98 -7.35 10.22
CA PHE A 354 9.94 -6.38 9.89
C PHE A 354 9.86 -5.25 10.92
N ALA A 355 9.99 -5.57 12.22
CA ALA A 355 10.08 -4.56 13.28
C ALA A 355 11.36 -3.70 13.16
N GLU A 356 12.49 -4.30 12.76
CA GLU A 356 13.74 -3.56 12.50
C GLU A 356 13.59 -2.61 11.30
N ILE A 357 12.86 -3.00 10.25
CA ILE A 357 12.52 -2.14 9.10
C ILE A 357 11.68 -0.95 9.59
N PHE A 358 10.63 -1.18 10.39
CA PHE A 358 9.83 -0.10 10.98
C PHE A 358 10.66 0.85 11.82
N LYS A 359 11.53 0.31 12.67
CA LYS A 359 12.46 1.11 13.49
C LYS A 359 13.41 1.95 12.65
N SER A 360 13.96 1.36 11.59
CA SER A 360 14.83 2.06 10.62
C SER A 360 14.09 3.18 9.87
N ALA A 361 12.81 3.01 9.58
CA ALA A 361 11.96 4.04 8.98
C ALA A 361 11.61 5.18 9.94
N GLY A 362 11.84 5.03 11.26
CA GLY A 362 11.53 6.04 12.27
C GLY A 362 10.29 5.75 13.12
N ALA A 363 9.70 4.58 12.98
CA ALA A 363 8.57 4.18 13.80
C ALA A 363 8.98 3.94 15.26
N TRP A 364 8.07 4.26 16.17
CA TRP A 364 8.19 4.06 17.62
C TRP A 364 7.31 2.90 18.11
N ASN A 365 6.12 2.76 17.54
CA ASN A 365 5.24 1.62 17.71
C ASN A 365 4.81 1.09 16.34
N ALA A 366 4.65 -0.23 16.21
CA ALA A 366 4.18 -0.84 14.96
C ALA A 366 3.39 -2.13 15.20
N VAL A 367 2.50 -2.41 14.26
CA VAL A 367 1.69 -3.63 14.19
C VAL A 367 1.83 -4.26 12.81
N ASN A 368 1.97 -5.60 12.77
CA ASN A 368 1.88 -6.36 11.54
C ASN A 368 0.41 -6.60 11.19
N LEU A 369 0.01 -6.27 9.98
CA LEU A 369 -1.29 -6.59 9.39
C LEU A 369 -1.28 -7.99 8.76
N ASP A 370 -2.28 -8.33 7.95
CA ASP A 370 -2.26 -9.59 7.22
C ASP A 370 -1.12 -9.59 6.18
N GLY A 371 -0.49 -10.73 6.03
CA GLY A 371 0.71 -10.89 5.21
C GLY A 371 0.56 -12.02 4.18
N GLY A 372 1.70 -12.53 3.72
CA GLY A 372 1.73 -13.63 2.77
C GLY A 372 1.09 -13.26 1.43
N GLY A 373 0.14 -14.06 0.95
CA GLY A 373 -0.56 -13.81 -0.32
C GLY A 373 -1.44 -12.56 -0.32
N SER A 374 -1.77 -12.00 0.85
CA SER A 374 -2.57 -10.78 0.97
C SER A 374 -1.74 -9.50 0.77
N SER A 375 -0.40 -9.56 0.97
CA SER A 375 0.49 -8.38 0.90
C SER A 375 0.45 -7.72 -0.46
N ILE A 376 0.19 -6.41 -0.45
CA ILE A 376 0.13 -5.56 -1.65
C ILE A 376 0.39 -4.10 -1.27
N MET A 377 1.07 -3.36 -2.15
CA MET A 377 1.19 -1.91 -2.09
C MET A 377 0.70 -1.30 -3.39
N ILE A 378 -0.18 -0.32 -3.28
CA ILE A 378 -0.72 0.46 -4.39
C ILE A 378 -0.30 1.91 -4.17
N VAL A 379 0.27 2.55 -5.19
CA VAL A 379 0.69 3.96 -5.16
C VAL A 379 0.22 4.61 -6.44
N ASN A 380 -0.42 5.78 -6.32
CA ASN A 380 -0.95 6.53 -7.47
C ASN A 380 -1.79 5.64 -8.42
N LYS A 381 -2.65 4.78 -7.83
CA LYS A 381 -3.57 3.88 -8.54
C LYS A 381 -2.89 2.71 -9.27
N GLU A 382 -1.59 2.52 -9.06
CA GLU A 382 -0.82 1.41 -9.65
C GLU A 382 -0.31 0.47 -8.56
N ILE A 383 -0.36 -0.83 -8.83
CA ILE A 383 0.22 -1.84 -7.96
C ILE A 383 1.73 -1.78 -8.15
N VAL A 384 2.46 -1.44 -7.07
CA VAL A 384 3.91 -1.28 -7.10
C VAL A 384 4.67 -2.46 -6.49
N SER A 385 4.03 -3.25 -5.64
CA SER A 385 4.55 -4.51 -5.08
C SER A 385 4.32 -5.69 -6.04
N LYS A 386 4.95 -6.81 -5.77
CA LYS A 386 4.81 -8.02 -6.58
C LYS A 386 4.15 -9.13 -5.79
N PHE A 387 3.06 -9.69 -6.32
CA PHE A 387 2.32 -10.75 -5.67
C PHE A 387 3.18 -11.99 -5.40
N SER A 388 3.02 -12.58 -4.22
CA SER A 388 3.62 -13.88 -3.89
C SER A 388 2.79 -15.07 -4.41
N GLU A 389 1.63 -14.79 -4.98
CA GLU A 389 0.72 -15.72 -5.65
C GLU A 389 0.60 -15.36 -7.14
N SER A 390 -0.16 -16.15 -7.90
CA SER A 390 -0.32 -15.90 -9.34
C SER A 390 -1.11 -14.62 -9.65
N THR A 391 -1.97 -14.19 -8.73
CA THR A 391 -2.84 -13.02 -8.88
C THR A 391 -3.00 -12.28 -7.55
N GLU A 392 -3.51 -11.05 -7.62
CA GLU A 392 -3.94 -10.29 -6.46
C GLU A 392 -5.03 -11.04 -5.69
N ARG A 393 -4.81 -11.28 -4.40
CA ARG A 393 -5.78 -11.92 -3.52
C ARG A 393 -6.90 -10.96 -3.14
N ALA A 394 -8.15 -11.46 -3.16
CA ALA A 394 -9.27 -10.77 -2.54
C ALA A 394 -9.21 -10.94 -1.01
N VAL A 395 -9.42 -9.87 -0.27
CA VAL A 395 -9.29 -9.78 1.20
C VAL A 395 -10.54 -9.15 1.82
N GLY A 396 -10.70 -9.28 3.14
CA GLY A 396 -11.88 -8.75 3.84
C GLY A 396 -11.87 -7.24 4.06
N ASN A 397 -10.68 -6.64 4.11
CA ASN A 397 -10.52 -5.21 4.43
C ASN A 397 -9.22 -4.63 3.87
N GLY A 398 -9.12 -3.30 3.84
CA GLY A 398 -7.97 -2.55 3.34
C GLY A 398 -7.70 -1.27 4.11
N VAL A 399 -6.52 -0.70 3.86
CA VAL A 399 -6.09 0.63 4.32
C VAL A 399 -5.90 1.53 3.11
N LEU A 400 -6.44 2.73 3.19
CA LEU A 400 -6.39 3.76 2.16
C LEU A 400 -5.72 5.01 2.71
N ILE A 401 -4.83 5.59 1.94
CA ILE A 401 -4.27 6.92 2.19
C ILE A 401 -4.92 7.87 1.20
N VAL A 402 -5.70 8.81 1.71
CA VAL A 402 -6.62 9.60 0.92
C VAL A 402 -6.26 11.07 1.00
N SER A 403 -6.17 11.73 -0.14
CA SER A 403 -6.13 13.18 -0.21
C SER A 403 -7.54 13.75 -0.30
N GLN A 404 -7.85 14.68 0.57
CA GLN A 404 -9.07 15.51 0.54
C GLN A 404 -8.73 16.95 0.12
N ALA A 405 -7.66 17.13 -0.66
CA ALA A 405 -7.35 18.42 -1.24
C ALA A 405 -8.44 18.85 -2.24
N PRO A 406 -8.68 20.17 -2.37
CA PRO A 406 -9.58 20.66 -3.40
C PRO A 406 -9.16 20.18 -4.79
N VAL A 407 -10.15 19.91 -5.65
CA VAL A 407 -9.90 19.50 -7.03
C VAL A 407 -9.16 20.61 -7.76
N ASP A 408 -7.98 20.28 -8.28
CA ASP A 408 -7.11 21.19 -9.01
C ASP A 408 -6.40 20.43 -10.15
N ASN A 409 -6.67 20.81 -11.38
CA ASN A 409 -6.12 20.17 -12.58
C ASN A 409 -5.00 21.00 -13.22
N VAL A 410 -4.47 22.02 -12.51
CA VAL A 410 -3.38 22.86 -13.01
C VAL A 410 -2.04 22.26 -12.61
N ILE A 411 -1.16 22.00 -13.58
CA ILE A 411 0.21 21.57 -13.32
C ILE A 411 0.99 22.75 -12.73
N SER A 412 1.37 22.65 -11.48
CA SER A 412 2.19 23.62 -10.75
C SER A 412 3.62 23.12 -10.48
N HIS A 413 3.87 21.83 -10.67
CA HIS A 413 5.16 21.18 -10.48
C HIS A 413 5.32 20.01 -11.45
N ILE A 414 6.55 19.76 -11.92
CA ILE A 414 6.89 18.60 -12.74
C ILE A 414 8.02 17.80 -12.11
N GLU A 415 8.01 16.49 -12.32
CA GLU A 415 9.10 15.58 -11.90
C GLU A 415 9.38 14.56 -13.00
N PHE A 416 10.63 14.08 -13.09
CA PHE A 416 10.92 12.86 -13.80
C PHE A 416 10.24 11.68 -13.11
N GLU A 417 9.82 10.67 -13.90
CA GLU A 417 9.43 9.39 -13.30
C GLU A 417 10.42 9.01 -12.18
N PRO A 418 9.94 8.61 -10.98
CA PRO A 418 10.79 8.55 -9.77
C PRO A 418 11.90 7.50 -9.79
N LYS A 419 11.99 6.68 -10.85
CA LYS A 419 13.02 5.65 -10.99
C LYS A 419 14.42 6.25 -11.17
N LYS A 420 15.42 5.54 -10.65
CA LYS A 420 16.84 5.83 -10.93
C LYS A 420 17.11 5.77 -12.43
N LEU A 421 17.83 6.75 -12.97
CA LEU A 421 18.20 6.78 -14.37
C LEU A 421 19.65 6.30 -14.56
N GLU A 422 19.81 5.00 -14.78
CA GLU A 422 21.06 4.39 -15.26
C GLU A 422 20.89 4.10 -16.76
N ILE A 423 21.65 4.81 -17.58
CA ILE A 423 21.49 4.81 -19.03
C ILE A 423 22.75 4.21 -19.66
N PRO A 424 22.65 3.14 -20.45
CA PRO A 424 23.80 2.61 -21.17
C PRO A 424 24.36 3.63 -22.16
N MET A 425 25.69 3.62 -22.35
CA MET A 425 26.34 4.41 -23.40
C MET A 425 25.63 4.26 -24.74
N TYR A 426 25.55 5.35 -25.51
CA TYR A 426 24.89 5.45 -26.82
C TYR A 426 23.36 5.27 -26.81
N SER A 427 22.73 4.89 -25.70
CA SER A 427 21.29 4.63 -25.66
C SER A 427 20.46 5.90 -25.76
N GLU A 428 19.28 5.75 -26.37
CA GLU A 428 18.25 6.79 -26.44
C GLU A 428 17.28 6.65 -25.26
N LEU A 429 16.92 7.78 -24.66
CA LEU A 429 15.91 7.89 -23.60
C LEU A 429 14.95 9.02 -23.90
N CYS A 430 13.66 8.73 -24.04
CA CYS A 430 12.59 9.69 -23.91
C CYS A 430 12.01 9.54 -22.49
N PRO A 431 12.37 10.40 -21.52
CA PRO A 431 11.94 10.23 -20.14
C PRO A 431 10.46 10.55 -20.00
N LYS A 432 9.79 9.89 -19.06
CA LYS A 432 8.45 10.30 -18.64
C LYS A 432 8.55 11.44 -17.65
N ILE A 433 7.77 12.48 -17.89
CA ILE A 433 7.63 13.64 -17.00
C ILE A 433 6.24 13.61 -16.39
N TYR A 434 6.20 13.62 -15.06
CA TYR A 434 4.97 13.65 -14.27
C TYR A 434 4.60 15.09 -13.94
N GLY A 435 3.32 15.41 -14.02
CA GLY A 435 2.76 16.72 -13.66
C GLY A 435 1.93 16.63 -12.39
N TYR A 436 2.23 17.48 -11.42
CA TYR A 436 1.56 17.58 -10.12
C TYR A 436 0.87 18.93 -9.97
N ASN A 437 -0.25 18.94 -9.25
CA ASN A 437 -0.89 20.19 -8.85
C ASN A 437 -0.23 20.81 -7.61
N GLN A 438 -0.71 21.96 -7.15
CA GLN A 438 -0.16 22.67 -5.99
C GLN A 438 -0.23 21.87 -4.68
N TYR A 439 -1.12 20.91 -4.57
CA TYR A 439 -1.24 20.03 -3.40
C TYR A 439 -0.28 18.82 -3.47
N GLY A 440 0.38 18.62 -4.62
CA GLY A 440 1.27 17.50 -4.88
C GLY A 440 0.54 16.22 -5.27
N LEU A 441 -0.69 16.33 -5.79
CA LEU A 441 -1.37 15.20 -6.43
C LEU A 441 -0.86 15.04 -7.86
N LEU A 442 -0.58 13.81 -8.24
CA LEU A 442 -0.23 13.43 -9.61
C LEU A 442 -1.46 13.53 -10.50
N ILE A 443 -1.50 14.55 -11.37
CA ILE A 443 -2.62 14.83 -12.28
C ILE A 443 -2.32 14.47 -13.75
N ASN A 444 -1.04 14.31 -14.10
CA ASN A 444 -0.61 13.90 -15.44
C ASN A 444 0.63 12.99 -15.35
N LYS A 445 0.50 11.73 -15.80
CA LYS A 445 1.59 10.73 -15.79
C LYS A 445 2.52 10.81 -17.01
N ASP A 446 2.24 11.68 -17.96
CA ASP A 446 2.99 11.77 -19.20
C ASP A 446 2.81 13.16 -19.85
N VAL A 447 3.40 14.18 -19.20
CA VAL A 447 3.41 15.56 -19.70
C VAL A 447 4.11 15.57 -21.07
N LYS A 448 3.48 16.15 -22.07
CA LYS A 448 4.02 16.32 -23.42
C LYS A 448 4.47 17.75 -23.67
N GLY A 449 5.36 17.95 -24.65
CA GLY A 449 5.86 19.27 -25.03
C GLY A 449 6.88 19.87 -24.06
N PHE A 450 7.52 19.03 -23.22
CA PHE A 450 8.68 19.45 -22.44
C PHE A 450 9.94 19.50 -23.33
N GLN A 451 10.92 20.27 -22.87
CA GLN A 451 12.24 20.37 -23.47
C GLN A 451 13.30 19.84 -22.52
N LEU A 452 14.22 19.04 -23.04
CA LEU A 452 15.38 18.55 -22.30
C LEU A 452 16.61 19.43 -22.52
N SER A 453 17.48 19.46 -21.53
CA SER A 453 18.84 20.00 -21.65
C SER A 453 19.80 19.21 -20.76
N CYS A 454 21.06 19.10 -21.19
CA CYS A 454 22.15 18.48 -20.43
C CYS A 454 23.49 19.14 -20.81
N SER A 455 24.56 18.84 -20.07
CA SER A 455 25.91 19.23 -20.49
C SER A 455 26.35 18.41 -21.71
N PRO A 456 27.15 18.96 -22.64
CA PRO A 456 27.59 18.26 -23.86
C PRO A 456 28.36 16.96 -23.57
N GLU A 457 29.06 16.90 -22.46
CA GLU A 457 29.82 15.71 -22.06
C GLU A 457 28.88 14.54 -21.71
N LEU A 458 27.69 14.84 -21.16
CA LEU A 458 26.73 13.82 -20.77
C LEU A 458 26.05 13.18 -21.98
N GLY A 459 25.83 13.93 -23.05
CA GLY A 459 25.19 13.45 -24.27
C GLY A 459 24.59 14.56 -25.09
N GLN A 460 23.65 14.19 -25.96
CA GLN A 460 22.96 15.10 -26.90
C GLN A 460 21.45 15.04 -26.69
N ILE A 461 20.78 16.15 -27.00
CA ILE A 461 19.33 16.20 -27.05
C ILE A 461 18.89 16.24 -28.52
N ILE A 462 17.99 15.34 -28.90
CA ILE A 462 17.41 15.24 -30.23
C ILE A 462 15.92 15.53 -30.11
N ASN A 463 15.38 16.32 -31.04
CA ASN A 463 13.97 16.68 -31.12
C ASN A 463 13.40 17.20 -29.78
N ASP A 464 14.21 17.98 -29.05
CA ASP A 464 13.89 18.63 -27.77
C ASP A 464 13.58 17.67 -26.58
N SER A 465 13.24 16.40 -26.84
CA SER A 465 12.71 15.48 -25.83
C SER A 465 13.40 14.11 -25.75
N ILE A 466 14.40 13.86 -26.60
CA ILE A 466 15.14 12.59 -26.59
C ILE A 466 16.57 12.87 -26.16
N PHE A 467 17.00 12.24 -25.10
CA PHE A 467 18.39 12.24 -24.63
C PHE A 467 19.13 11.04 -25.22
N VAL A 468 20.28 11.29 -25.86
CA VAL A 468 21.21 10.27 -26.34
C VAL A 468 22.46 10.30 -25.47
N ALA A 469 22.74 9.23 -24.76
CA ALA A 469 23.87 9.13 -23.84
C ALA A 469 25.20 9.19 -24.57
N SER A 470 26.20 9.85 -23.98
CA SER A 470 27.58 9.87 -24.50
C SER A 470 28.22 8.48 -24.43
N ASN A 471 29.42 8.36 -24.96
CA ASN A 471 30.25 7.15 -24.95
C ASN A 471 31.20 7.08 -23.74
N ILE A 472 30.97 7.86 -22.71
CA ILE A 472 31.83 7.94 -21.53
C ILE A 472 30.99 7.67 -20.28
N LYS A 473 31.50 6.76 -19.43
CA LYS A 473 30.88 6.54 -18.08
C LYS A 473 31.03 7.77 -17.23
N GLN A 474 29.91 8.32 -16.84
CA GLN A 474 29.88 9.50 -15.99
C GLN A 474 28.50 9.69 -15.36
N THR A 475 28.44 10.59 -14.41
CA THR A 475 27.21 11.05 -13.80
C THR A 475 27.05 12.54 -14.06
N GLY A 476 25.86 12.93 -14.46
CA GLY A 476 25.54 14.34 -14.74
C GLY A 476 24.07 14.63 -14.51
N VAL A 477 23.65 15.82 -14.91
CA VAL A 477 22.29 16.31 -14.70
C VAL A 477 21.57 16.40 -16.03
N LEU A 478 20.38 15.77 -16.11
CA LEU A 478 19.39 15.98 -17.17
C LEU A 478 18.31 16.89 -16.62
N THR A 479 17.99 17.96 -17.35
CA THR A 479 16.96 18.93 -16.96
C THR A 479 15.80 18.87 -17.93
N ALA A 480 14.57 18.83 -17.42
CA ALA A 480 13.36 18.97 -18.20
C ALA A 480 12.67 20.30 -17.88
N THR A 481 12.19 20.99 -18.91
CA THR A 481 11.47 22.27 -18.78
C THR A 481 10.12 22.15 -19.50
N PHE A 482 9.05 22.55 -18.82
CA PHE A 482 7.70 22.59 -19.37
C PHE A 482 7.04 23.90 -18.94
N ASN A 483 6.70 24.74 -19.91
CA ASN A 483 6.29 26.13 -19.66
C ASN A 483 7.35 26.85 -18.79
N ASN A 484 6.96 27.37 -17.63
CA ASN A 484 7.86 28.03 -16.67
C ASN A 484 8.37 27.10 -15.56
N LEU A 485 8.09 25.79 -15.67
CA LEU A 485 8.48 24.81 -14.67
C LEU A 485 9.74 24.08 -15.14
N SER A 486 10.65 23.79 -14.20
CA SER A 486 11.88 23.06 -14.50
C SER A 486 12.19 22.06 -13.41
N VAL A 487 12.72 20.90 -13.80
CA VAL A 487 13.17 19.85 -12.89
C VAL A 487 14.46 19.24 -13.38
N ALA A 488 15.35 18.93 -12.44
CA ALA A 488 16.63 18.31 -12.71
C ALA A 488 16.69 16.88 -12.12
N LYS A 489 17.29 15.96 -12.86
CA LYS A 489 17.48 14.56 -12.46
C LYS A 489 18.93 14.14 -12.68
N MET A 490 19.52 13.50 -11.65
CA MET A 490 20.83 12.82 -11.83
C MET A 490 20.70 11.62 -12.75
N VAL A 491 21.57 11.53 -13.72
CA VAL A 491 21.68 10.44 -14.68
C VAL A 491 23.08 9.85 -14.58
N THR A 492 23.18 8.53 -14.54
CA THR A 492 24.46 7.81 -14.59
C THR A 492 24.56 7.06 -15.89
N ILE A 493 25.60 7.34 -16.68
CA ILE A 493 25.91 6.59 -17.89
C ILE A 493 26.75 5.38 -17.48
N VAL A 494 26.30 4.20 -17.90
CA VAL A 494 26.90 2.90 -17.60
C VAL A 494 27.37 2.18 -18.87
N ASP A 495 28.09 1.07 -18.72
CA ASP A 495 28.49 0.25 -19.88
C ASP A 495 27.29 -0.19 -20.70
N ALA A 496 27.42 -0.15 -22.02
CA ALA A 496 26.46 -0.75 -22.93
C ALA A 496 26.80 -2.23 -23.11
N ASN A 497 25.81 -3.09 -22.88
CA ASN A 497 25.87 -4.50 -23.28
C ASN A 497 25.06 -4.65 -24.58
N ILE A 498 25.73 -4.48 -25.70
CA ILE A 498 25.11 -4.37 -27.02
C ILE A 498 24.65 -5.75 -27.51
N ASN A 499 23.44 -5.78 -28.01
CA ASN A 499 22.82 -6.97 -28.59
C ASN A 499 22.03 -6.57 -29.85
N ILE A 500 22.19 -7.30 -30.93
CA ILE A 500 21.35 -7.20 -32.13
C ILE A 500 20.16 -8.14 -31.93
N ARG A 501 18.94 -7.63 -32.08
CA ARG A 501 17.73 -8.36 -31.74
C ARG A 501 17.48 -9.64 -32.52
N LEU A 502 18.03 -9.76 -33.72
CA LEU A 502 17.86 -10.92 -34.59
C LEU A 502 19.20 -11.53 -34.97
N ASP A 503 19.31 -12.85 -34.86
CA ASP A 503 20.49 -13.62 -35.29
C ASP A 503 20.54 -13.79 -36.81
N SER A 504 19.39 -13.74 -37.50
CA SER A 504 19.28 -13.86 -38.94
C SER A 504 18.00 -13.19 -39.48
N VAL A 505 18.08 -12.72 -40.71
CA VAL A 505 16.94 -12.12 -41.41
C VAL A 505 16.97 -12.55 -42.90
N LEU A 506 15.77 -12.83 -43.44
CA LEU A 506 15.59 -13.07 -44.87
C LEU A 506 14.99 -11.81 -45.50
N ILE A 507 15.73 -11.23 -46.48
CA ILE A 507 15.29 -10.03 -47.20
C ILE A 507 15.37 -10.27 -48.71
N ASP A 508 14.49 -9.65 -49.45
CA ASP A 508 14.55 -9.57 -50.90
C ASP A 508 15.17 -8.25 -51.37
N HIS A 509 15.38 -8.11 -52.70
CA HIS A 509 15.97 -6.91 -53.27
C HIS A 509 15.07 -5.67 -53.24
N ARG A 510 13.77 -5.81 -52.84
CA ARG A 510 12.77 -4.75 -52.75
C ARG A 510 12.60 -4.26 -51.33
N THR A 511 12.90 -5.12 -50.35
CA THR A 511 12.67 -4.83 -48.92
C THR A 511 13.90 -4.14 -48.34
N GLN A 512 13.66 -3.07 -47.58
CA GLN A 512 14.66 -2.47 -46.70
C GLN A 512 14.33 -2.91 -45.27
N TYR A 513 15.33 -3.46 -44.57
CA TYR A 513 15.16 -3.98 -43.24
C TYR A 513 15.97 -3.16 -42.24
N PRO A 514 15.33 -2.46 -41.28
CA PRO A 514 16.04 -1.76 -40.22
C PRO A 514 16.51 -2.75 -39.16
N ILE A 515 17.81 -2.74 -38.84
CA ILE A 515 18.37 -3.53 -37.75
C ILE A 515 18.08 -2.81 -36.44
N GLU A 516 17.48 -3.53 -35.47
CA GLU A 516 17.31 -3.05 -34.11
C GLU A 516 18.50 -3.42 -33.25
N VAL A 517 19.12 -2.40 -32.65
CA VAL A 517 20.25 -2.56 -31.72
C VAL A 517 19.78 -2.19 -30.33
N LEU A 518 20.05 -3.05 -29.37
CA LEU A 518 19.60 -2.89 -27.99
C LEU A 518 20.80 -2.96 -27.05
N SER A 519 20.74 -2.24 -25.96
CA SER A 519 21.56 -2.50 -24.79
C SER A 519 20.69 -3.18 -23.71
N GLN A 520 21.14 -4.33 -23.26
CA GLN A 520 20.48 -5.07 -22.18
C GLN A 520 21.39 -5.08 -20.95
N ASN A 521 21.05 -4.27 -19.96
CA ASN A 521 21.61 -4.36 -18.62
C ASN A 521 20.58 -5.00 -17.70
N ASN A 522 20.99 -5.92 -16.85
CA ASN A 522 20.23 -6.79 -15.93
C ASN A 522 18.71 -6.64 -15.84
N LYS A 523 18.13 -5.45 -16.03
CA LYS A 523 16.67 -5.17 -15.89
C LYS A 523 16.14 -4.14 -16.90
N THR A 524 16.99 -3.49 -17.67
CA THR A 524 16.60 -2.42 -18.59
C THR A 524 17.05 -2.74 -19.99
N ILE A 525 16.12 -2.73 -20.93
CA ILE A 525 16.40 -2.82 -22.37
C ILE A 525 16.20 -1.42 -22.93
N MET A 526 17.22 -0.86 -23.59
CA MET A 526 17.18 0.45 -24.23
C MET A 526 17.67 0.37 -25.67
N ASN A 527 17.08 1.17 -26.53
CA ASN A 527 17.50 1.26 -27.93
C ASN A 527 18.84 1.98 -28.03
N ILE A 528 19.70 1.47 -28.91
CA ILE A 528 20.91 2.14 -29.34
C ILE A 528 20.71 2.51 -30.81
N PRO A 529 20.93 3.77 -31.20
CA PRO A 529 20.89 4.16 -32.61
C PRO A 529 21.88 3.30 -33.44
N PRO A 530 21.46 2.66 -34.52
CA PRO A 530 22.40 1.85 -35.35
C PRO A 530 23.60 2.66 -35.87
N ALA A 531 23.45 3.99 -35.96
CA ALA A 531 24.55 4.91 -36.31
C ALA A 531 25.66 4.98 -35.26
N ALA A 532 25.44 4.46 -34.05
CA ALA A 532 26.51 4.31 -33.02
C ALA A 532 27.46 3.14 -33.31
N LEU A 533 27.15 2.29 -34.28
CA LEU A 533 27.96 1.13 -34.67
C LEU A 533 28.65 1.36 -36.01
N SER A 534 29.83 0.74 -36.15
CA SER A 534 30.49 0.60 -37.45
C SER A 534 30.05 -0.72 -38.09
N TRP A 535 29.44 -0.63 -39.27
CA TRP A 535 28.88 -1.78 -39.95
C TRP A 535 29.88 -2.37 -40.96
N ASN A 536 30.06 -3.70 -40.92
CA ASN A 536 30.89 -4.45 -41.88
C ASN A 536 30.08 -5.61 -42.48
N ILE A 537 30.26 -5.87 -43.76
CA ILE A 537 29.59 -6.93 -44.49
C ILE A 537 30.66 -7.84 -45.05
N ARG A 538 30.57 -9.16 -44.80
CA ARG A 538 31.54 -10.13 -45.31
C ARG A 538 31.55 -10.14 -46.84
N ASP A 539 30.39 -10.17 -47.46
CA ASP A 539 30.22 -10.24 -48.92
C ASP A 539 29.35 -9.06 -49.39
N PRO A 540 29.92 -7.89 -49.67
CA PRO A 540 29.18 -6.65 -49.94
C PRO A 540 28.42 -6.65 -51.28
N GLU A 541 28.65 -7.65 -52.15
CA GLU A 541 27.87 -7.85 -53.37
C GLU A 541 26.49 -8.48 -53.11
N ILE A 542 26.28 -9.15 -51.92
CA ILE A 542 25.05 -9.82 -51.58
C ILE A 542 24.05 -8.85 -50.93
N CYS A 543 24.53 -7.99 -50.03
CA CYS A 543 23.73 -6.96 -49.42
C CYS A 543 24.52 -5.67 -49.15
N SER A 544 23.81 -4.59 -48.88
CA SER A 544 24.36 -3.32 -48.38
C SER A 544 23.72 -2.93 -47.08
N ILE A 545 24.44 -2.21 -46.24
CA ILE A 545 23.91 -1.58 -45.01
C ILE A 545 24.37 -0.13 -44.98
N ASN A 546 23.47 0.79 -44.60
CA ASN A 546 23.86 2.18 -44.41
C ASN A 546 24.20 2.45 -42.94
N GLU A 547 24.68 3.65 -42.63
CA GLU A 547 25.03 4.09 -41.28
C GLU A 547 23.84 4.01 -40.29
N ASN A 548 22.62 4.12 -40.77
CA ASN A 548 21.40 4.01 -39.96
C ASN A 548 20.94 2.54 -39.76
N GLY A 549 21.78 1.56 -40.12
CA GLY A 549 21.48 0.14 -39.93
C GLY A 549 20.41 -0.40 -40.88
N ILE A 550 20.11 0.27 -41.99
CA ILE A 550 19.14 -0.21 -42.98
C ILE A 550 19.81 -1.16 -43.95
N LEU A 551 19.40 -2.42 -43.90
CA LEU A 551 19.86 -3.51 -44.71
C LEU A 551 19.07 -3.61 -46.02
N LYS A 552 19.72 -3.83 -47.14
CA LYS A 552 19.12 -4.03 -48.46
C LYS A 552 19.77 -5.19 -49.19
N GLY A 553 18.97 -6.14 -49.69
CA GLY A 553 19.45 -7.23 -50.54
C GLY A 553 19.85 -6.72 -51.93
N LEU A 554 20.99 -7.20 -52.46
CA LEU A 554 21.51 -6.84 -53.77
C LEU A 554 21.51 -8.05 -54.74
N LYS A 555 21.83 -9.24 -54.22
CA LYS A 555 22.00 -10.46 -55.00
C LYS A 555 21.56 -11.67 -54.14
N ASN A 556 21.10 -12.72 -54.79
CA ASN A 556 20.81 -13.97 -54.09
C ASN A 556 22.08 -14.55 -53.48
N GLY A 557 22.01 -14.90 -52.20
CA GLY A 557 23.10 -15.43 -51.42
C GLY A 557 22.89 -15.33 -49.93
N SER A 558 23.87 -15.71 -49.13
CA SER A 558 23.91 -15.56 -47.70
C SER A 558 25.22 -14.90 -47.30
N THR A 559 25.17 -13.92 -46.46
CA THR A 559 26.36 -13.22 -45.95
C THR A 559 26.18 -12.85 -44.49
N MET A 560 27.25 -12.41 -43.84
CA MET A 560 27.28 -11.96 -42.46
C MET A 560 27.42 -10.44 -42.41
N VAL A 561 26.59 -9.81 -41.63
CA VAL A 561 26.67 -8.39 -41.27
C VAL A 561 27.10 -8.28 -39.81
N ILE A 562 28.10 -7.47 -39.54
CA ILE A 562 28.70 -7.28 -38.22
C ILE A 562 28.58 -5.78 -37.89
N GLY A 563 28.01 -5.49 -36.72
CA GLY A 563 27.97 -4.17 -36.16
C GLY A 563 28.87 -4.06 -34.93
#